data_eda06be060d6c6b2291771053eb888fb
#
_entry.id   eda06be060d6c6b2291771053eb888fb
#
_cell.length_a   1.000
_cell.length_b   1.000
_cell.length_c   1.000
_cell.angle_alpha   90.00
_cell.angle_beta   90.00
_cell.angle_gamma   90.00
#
_symmetry.space_group_name_H-M   'P 1'
#
loop_
_entity.id
_entity.type
_entity.pdbx_description
1 polymer ?
#
loop_
_entity_poly.entity_id
_entity_poly.type
_entity_poly.pdbx_seq_one_letter_code
_entity_poly.pdbx_strand_id
1 'polypeptide(L)'
;MSNNNSYLSNYFHRNGRALGSIGYFVLLMVIFLVGAPEAWIRPNLHQSVFVMMPTLIFLTIPLVFLVASGEIDLSFASTYAVAAYVFALLVKNGVDPAICLVLGIFTGAAIGALVGTLIVVFRLSSLVASLGVLFLSLIHISEPTRHCL
;
A
#
# COMPACT_ATOMS: atom_id res chain seq x y z
N MET A 1 45.00 -4.80 -16.85
CA MET A 1 44.01 -5.42 -15.92
C MET A 1 43.46 -4.46 -14.83
N SER A 2 43.80 -3.15 -14.85
CA SER A 2 43.42 -2.19 -13.76
C SER A 2 42.11 -1.46 -13.95
N ASN A 3 41.43 -1.58 -15.08
CA ASN A 3 40.28 -0.71 -15.42
C ASN A 3 38.90 -1.23 -14.94
N ASN A 4 38.79 -2.52 -14.63
CA ASN A 4 37.51 -3.10 -14.20
C ASN A 4 37.11 -2.72 -12.75
N ASN A 5 38.10 -2.51 -11.88
CA ASN A 5 37.81 -2.20 -10.46
C ASN A 5 37.26 -0.80 -10.27
N SER A 6 37.65 0.16 -11.14
CA SER A 6 37.14 1.53 -11.07
C SER A 6 35.68 1.65 -11.59
N TYR A 7 35.31 0.87 -12.59
CA TYR A 7 33.91 0.82 -13.06
C TYR A 7 32.97 0.19 -12.02
N LEU A 8 33.38 -0.89 -11.39
CA LEU A 8 32.63 -1.56 -10.33
C LEU A 8 32.49 -0.65 -9.11
N SER A 9 33.56 0.00 -8.65
CA SER A 9 33.53 0.93 -7.53
C SER A 9 32.58 2.12 -7.79
N ASN A 10 32.62 2.71 -8.97
CA ASN A 10 31.72 3.81 -9.35
C ASN A 10 30.26 3.35 -9.47
N TYR A 11 30.01 2.13 -9.95
CA TYR A 11 28.69 1.54 -10.04
C TYR A 11 28.11 1.30 -8.63
N PHE A 12 28.89 0.75 -7.71
CA PHE A 12 28.51 0.55 -6.31
C PHE A 12 28.23 1.86 -5.59
N HIS A 13 29.02 2.90 -5.79
CA HIS A 13 28.79 4.22 -5.18
C HIS A 13 27.50 4.87 -5.71
N ARG A 14 27.23 4.76 -7.00
CA ARG A 14 26.05 5.37 -7.63
C ARG A 14 24.76 4.63 -7.30
N ASN A 15 24.80 3.33 -7.16
CA ASN A 15 23.62 2.46 -6.92
C ASN A 15 23.60 1.84 -5.51
N GLY A 16 24.40 2.35 -4.57
CA GLY A 16 24.58 1.77 -3.25
C GLY A 16 23.27 1.57 -2.47
N ARG A 17 22.33 2.52 -2.60
CA ARG A 17 21.00 2.41 -1.97
C ARG A 17 20.17 1.27 -2.55
N ALA A 18 20.14 1.15 -3.88
CA ALA A 18 19.40 0.07 -4.56
C ALA A 18 20.02 -1.30 -4.28
N LEU A 19 21.36 -1.39 -4.31
CA LEU A 19 22.09 -2.62 -3.97
C LEU A 19 21.90 -3.03 -2.50
N GLY A 20 21.87 -2.04 -1.59
CA GLY A 20 21.55 -2.26 -0.18
C GLY A 20 20.15 -2.84 0.02
N SER A 21 19.15 -2.31 -0.67
CA SER A 21 17.77 -2.82 -0.59
C SER A 21 17.66 -4.25 -1.14
N ILE A 22 18.32 -4.53 -2.26
CA ILE A 22 18.35 -5.89 -2.83
C ILE A 22 19.09 -6.85 -1.89
N GLY A 23 20.23 -6.43 -1.33
CA GLY A 23 20.99 -7.23 -0.37
C GLY A 23 20.19 -7.55 0.88
N TYR A 24 19.47 -6.58 1.41
CA TYR A 24 18.57 -6.78 2.55
C TYR A 24 17.43 -7.75 2.23
N PHE A 25 16.83 -7.61 1.05
CA PHE A 25 15.78 -8.54 0.60
C PHE A 25 16.30 -9.98 0.46
N VAL A 26 17.47 -10.16 -0.16
CA VAL A 26 18.12 -11.48 -0.29
C VAL A 26 18.46 -12.05 1.08
N LEU A 27 18.98 -11.24 2.00
CA LEU A 27 19.26 -11.66 3.38
C LEU A 27 18.00 -12.15 4.08
N LEU A 28 16.89 -11.40 4.00
CA LEU A 28 15.61 -11.84 4.56
C LEU A 28 15.14 -13.16 3.95
N MET A 29 15.24 -13.31 2.62
CA MET A 29 14.88 -14.55 1.94
C MET A 29 15.68 -15.75 2.45
N VAL A 30 17.00 -15.59 2.65
CA VAL A 30 17.86 -16.62 3.20
C VAL A 30 17.48 -16.96 4.64
N ILE A 31 17.22 -15.96 5.48
CA ILE A 31 16.79 -16.18 6.87
C ILE A 31 15.49 -16.99 6.92
N PHE A 32 14.50 -16.63 6.08
CA PHE A 32 13.25 -17.38 6.01
C PHE A 32 13.43 -18.80 5.46
N LEU A 33 14.29 -18.97 4.46
CA LEU A 33 14.57 -20.29 3.88
C LEU A 33 15.20 -21.24 4.90
N VAL A 34 16.13 -20.73 5.72
CA VAL A 34 16.80 -21.52 6.75
C VAL A 34 15.91 -21.73 7.98
N GLY A 35 15.16 -20.68 8.39
CA GLY A 35 14.33 -20.71 9.60
C GLY A 35 13.03 -21.50 9.45
N ALA A 36 12.47 -21.58 8.24
CA ALA A 36 11.21 -22.27 7.99
C ALA A 36 11.19 -22.99 6.62
N PRO A 37 12.09 -23.98 6.40
CA PRO A 37 12.21 -24.67 5.10
C PRO A 37 10.89 -25.37 4.70
N GLU A 38 10.17 -25.91 5.66
CA GLU A 38 8.89 -26.59 5.39
C GLU A 38 7.83 -25.67 4.82
N ALA A 39 7.84 -24.37 5.16
CA ALA A 39 6.90 -23.39 4.63
C ALA A 39 7.10 -23.20 3.12
N TRP A 40 8.34 -23.24 2.62
CA TRP A 40 8.68 -23.10 1.21
C TRP A 40 8.26 -24.27 0.34
N ILE A 41 8.15 -25.46 0.92
CA ILE A 41 7.75 -26.68 0.21
C ILE A 41 6.22 -26.78 0.10
N ARG A 42 5.49 -26.05 0.95
CA ARG A 42 4.01 -26.12 0.96
C ARG A 42 3.41 -25.29 -0.19
N PRO A 43 2.66 -25.94 -1.12
CA PRO A 43 2.05 -25.24 -2.27
C PRO A 43 1.05 -24.15 -1.83
N ASN A 44 0.39 -24.34 -0.69
CA ASN A 44 -0.59 -23.39 -0.14
C ASN A 44 0.04 -22.02 0.19
N LEU A 45 1.31 -21.98 0.60
CA LEU A 45 2.00 -20.72 0.85
C LEU A 45 2.15 -19.92 -0.45
N HIS A 46 2.66 -20.57 -1.49
CA HIS A 46 2.84 -19.93 -2.80
C HIS A 46 1.52 -19.45 -3.38
N GLN A 47 0.48 -20.26 -3.28
CA GLN A 47 -0.86 -19.87 -3.73
C GLN A 47 -1.37 -18.63 -2.97
N SER A 48 -1.22 -18.58 -1.64
CA SER A 48 -1.61 -17.42 -0.83
C SER A 48 -0.84 -16.16 -1.23
N VAL A 49 0.47 -16.28 -1.46
CA VAL A 49 1.31 -15.16 -1.94
C VAL A 49 0.82 -14.67 -3.30
N PHE A 50 0.58 -15.57 -4.26
CA PHE A 50 0.10 -15.19 -5.60
C PHE A 50 -1.27 -14.50 -5.56
N VAL A 51 -2.16 -14.93 -4.68
CA VAL A 51 -3.49 -14.30 -4.50
C VAL A 51 -3.37 -12.90 -3.88
N MET A 52 -2.42 -12.69 -2.96
CA MET A 52 -2.22 -11.38 -2.31
C MET A 52 -1.39 -10.40 -3.13
N MET A 53 -0.48 -10.89 -4.00
CA MET A 53 0.42 -10.04 -4.79
C MET A 53 -0.28 -8.94 -5.59
N PRO A 54 -1.37 -9.20 -6.35
CA PRO A 54 -2.04 -8.15 -7.11
C PRO A 54 -2.48 -6.98 -6.24
N THR A 55 -3.08 -7.26 -5.09
CA THR A 55 -3.52 -6.23 -4.14
C THR A 55 -2.36 -5.37 -3.65
N LEU A 56 -1.24 -6.00 -3.27
CA LEU A 56 -0.04 -5.30 -2.82
C LEU A 56 0.57 -4.44 -3.93
N ILE A 57 0.62 -4.93 -5.16
CA ILE A 57 1.14 -4.18 -6.32
C ILE A 57 0.26 -2.95 -6.58
N PHE A 58 -1.07 -3.10 -6.62
CA PHE A 58 -1.98 -1.99 -6.81
C PHE A 58 -1.88 -0.92 -5.73
N LEU A 59 -1.63 -1.31 -4.48
CA LEU A 59 -1.41 -0.36 -3.38
C LEU A 59 -0.03 0.30 -3.44
N THR A 60 0.99 -0.42 -3.87
CA THR A 60 2.38 0.05 -3.87
C THR A 60 2.65 1.06 -4.98
N ILE A 61 2.05 0.91 -6.17
CA ILE A 61 2.30 1.80 -7.31
C ILE A 61 1.97 3.27 -6.97
N PRO A 62 0.78 3.62 -6.46
CA PRO A 62 0.48 5.00 -6.05
C PRO A 62 1.41 5.51 -4.95
N LEU A 63 1.76 4.65 -3.97
CA LEU A 63 2.66 5.01 -2.89
C LEU A 63 4.06 5.39 -3.37
N VAL A 64 4.59 4.70 -4.39
CA VAL A 64 5.89 5.04 -4.97
C VAL A 64 5.88 6.45 -5.56
N PHE A 65 4.82 6.84 -6.27
CA PHE A 65 4.68 8.19 -6.80
C PHE A 65 4.58 9.24 -5.68
N LEU A 66 3.85 8.93 -4.64
CA LEU A 66 3.67 9.82 -3.50
C LEU A 66 4.99 10.05 -2.74
N VAL A 67 5.72 8.98 -2.45
CA VAL A 67 7.05 9.08 -1.81
C VAL A 67 8.06 9.79 -2.72
N ALA A 68 7.97 9.58 -4.04
CA ALA A 68 8.83 10.27 -5.00
C ALA A 68 8.57 11.80 -5.05
N SER A 69 7.35 12.25 -4.75
CA SER A 69 7.02 13.67 -4.61
C SER A 69 7.42 14.28 -3.25
N GLY A 70 7.95 13.47 -2.33
CA GLY A 70 8.39 13.90 -1.01
C GLY A 70 7.26 14.01 0.02
N GLU A 71 6.07 13.52 -0.33
CA GLU A 71 4.91 13.54 0.55
C GLU A 71 4.73 12.18 1.26
N ILE A 72 4.11 12.21 2.43
CA ILE A 72 3.78 11.00 3.21
C ILE A 72 2.28 10.96 3.39
N ASP A 73 1.63 9.92 2.86
CA ASP A 73 0.20 9.70 3.05
C ASP A 73 -0.02 8.44 3.88
N LEU A 74 -0.58 8.63 5.07
CA LEU A 74 -1.00 7.55 5.95
C LEU A 74 -2.48 7.19 5.77
N SER A 75 -3.23 7.99 5.00
CA SER A 75 -4.65 7.75 4.76
C SER A 75 -4.92 6.67 3.72
N PHE A 76 -3.93 6.24 2.95
CA PHE A 76 -4.13 5.27 1.86
C PHE A 76 -4.79 3.96 2.32
N ALA A 77 -4.41 3.46 3.51
CA ALA A 77 -4.97 2.25 4.07
C ALA A 77 -6.45 2.43 4.46
N SER A 78 -6.79 3.57 5.06
CA SER A 78 -8.17 3.90 5.43
C SER A 78 -9.03 4.19 4.19
N THR A 79 -8.48 4.88 3.20
CA THR A 79 -9.15 5.13 1.91
C THR A 79 -9.50 3.81 1.21
N TYR A 80 -8.56 2.87 1.16
CA TYR A 80 -8.79 1.53 0.64
C TYR A 80 -9.89 0.80 1.43
N ALA A 81 -9.83 0.83 2.77
CA ALA A 81 -10.80 0.18 3.63
C ALA A 81 -12.22 0.73 3.45
N VAL A 82 -12.37 2.07 3.36
CA VAL A 82 -13.68 2.71 3.12
C VAL A 82 -14.23 2.36 1.74
N ALA A 83 -13.39 2.43 0.70
CA ALA A 83 -13.81 2.08 -0.66
C ALA A 83 -14.25 0.60 -0.76
N ALA A 84 -13.50 -0.31 -0.13
CA ALA A 84 -13.83 -1.73 -0.06
C ALA A 84 -15.12 -1.98 0.75
N TYR A 85 -15.32 -1.25 1.85
CA TYR A 85 -16.54 -1.32 2.66
C TYR A 85 -17.77 -0.89 1.87
N VAL A 86 -17.70 0.25 1.16
CA VAL A 86 -18.79 0.74 0.29
C VAL A 86 -19.10 -0.29 -0.80
N PHE A 87 -18.09 -0.84 -1.45
CA PHE A 87 -18.25 -1.90 -2.44
C PHE A 87 -18.99 -3.11 -1.84
N ALA A 88 -18.52 -3.63 -0.71
CA ALA A 88 -19.10 -4.80 -0.06
C ALA A 88 -20.55 -4.55 0.40
N LEU A 89 -20.83 -3.35 0.92
CA LEU A 89 -22.18 -2.95 1.35
C LEU A 89 -23.17 -2.93 0.17
N LEU A 90 -22.76 -2.36 -0.96
CA LEU A 90 -23.59 -2.28 -2.16
C LEU A 90 -23.87 -3.65 -2.77
N VAL A 91 -22.84 -4.51 -2.84
CA VAL A 91 -23.01 -5.91 -3.28
C VAL A 91 -23.98 -6.67 -2.37
N LYS A 92 -23.85 -6.49 -1.04
CA LYS A 92 -24.77 -7.09 -0.07
C LYS A 92 -26.21 -6.67 -0.28
N ASN A 93 -26.45 -5.42 -0.72
CA ASN A 93 -27.78 -4.90 -1.03
C ASN A 93 -28.30 -5.28 -2.43
N GLY A 94 -27.60 -6.16 -3.16
CA GLY A 94 -28.03 -6.67 -4.45
C GLY A 94 -27.78 -5.76 -5.64
N VAL A 95 -26.91 -4.74 -5.48
CA VAL A 95 -26.51 -3.86 -6.58
C VAL A 95 -25.55 -4.61 -7.48
N ASP A 96 -25.63 -4.38 -8.80
CA ASP A 96 -24.76 -5.00 -9.79
C ASP A 96 -23.27 -4.78 -9.43
N PRO A 97 -22.43 -5.84 -9.43
CA PRO A 97 -21.03 -5.74 -9.06
C PRO A 97 -20.20 -4.73 -9.87
N ALA A 98 -20.54 -4.51 -11.15
CA ALA A 98 -19.85 -3.52 -11.99
C ALA A 98 -20.15 -2.10 -11.51
N ILE A 99 -21.40 -1.81 -11.13
CA ILE A 99 -21.80 -0.52 -10.55
C ILE A 99 -21.12 -0.35 -9.19
N CYS A 100 -21.09 -1.40 -8.36
CA CYS A 100 -20.42 -1.35 -7.06
C CYS A 100 -18.93 -1.02 -7.19
N LEU A 101 -18.25 -1.58 -8.20
CA LEU A 101 -16.84 -1.29 -8.48
C LEU A 101 -16.65 0.19 -8.84
N VAL A 102 -17.46 0.73 -9.74
CA VAL A 102 -17.40 2.15 -10.14
C VAL A 102 -17.61 3.05 -8.93
N LEU A 103 -18.61 2.78 -8.10
CA LEU A 103 -18.90 3.57 -6.89
C LEU A 103 -17.80 3.46 -5.85
N GLY A 104 -17.18 2.28 -5.69
CA GLY A 104 -16.00 2.08 -4.83
C GLY A 104 -14.80 2.93 -5.28
N ILE A 105 -14.50 2.92 -6.59
CA ILE A 105 -13.44 3.76 -7.17
C ILE A 105 -13.74 5.24 -6.95
N PHE A 106 -15.00 5.66 -7.17
CA PHE A 106 -15.40 7.05 -6.98
C PHE A 106 -15.27 7.49 -5.52
N THR A 107 -15.59 6.60 -4.58
CA THR A 107 -15.41 6.83 -3.14
C THR A 107 -13.94 7.05 -2.78
N GLY A 108 -13.06 6.19 -3.27
CA GLY A 108 -11.62 6.33 -3.07
C GLY A 108 -11.07 7.62 -3.67
N ALA A 109 -11.50 7.97 -4.90
CA ALA A 109 -11.12 9.21 -5.57
C ALA A 109 -11.60 10.46 -4.82
N ALA A 110 -12.81 10.43 -4.27
CA ALA A 110 -13.37 11.54 -3.48
C ALA A 110 -12.57 11.79 -2.19
N ILE A 111 -12.21 10.72 -1.48
CA ILE A 111 -11.37 10.82 -0.28
C ILE A 111 -9.97 11.33 -0.64
N GLY A 112 -9.35 10.81 -1.68
CA GLY A 112 -8.05 11.28 -2.17
C GLY A 112 -8.07 12.75 -2.59
N ALA A 113 -9.13 13.20 -3.28
CA ALA A 113 -9.34 14.60 -3.63
C ALA A 113 -9.50 15.50 -2.38
N LEU A 114 -10.18 15.02 -1.35
CA LEU A 114 -10.31 15.72 -0.08
C LEU A 114 -8.94 15.89 0.58
N VAL A 115 -8.16 14.82 0.72
CA VAL A 115 -6.79 14.89 1.28
C VAL A 115 -5.92 15.84 0.46
N GLY A 116 -5.92 15.70 -0.87
CA GLY A 116 -5.16 16.56 -1.77
C GLY A 116 -5.56 18.04 -1.64
N THR A 117 -6.84 18.33 -1.49
CA THR A 117 -7.32 19.71 -1.26
C THR A 117 -6.82 20.26 0.08
N LEU A 118 -6.84 19.47 1.15
CA LEU A 118 -6.30 19.88 2.45
C LEU A 118 -4.82 20.23 2.37
N ILE A 119 -4.04 19.47 1.61
CA ILE A 119 -2.60 19.70 1.45
C ILE A 119 -2.34 20.94 0.57
N VAL A 120 -2.96 21.00 -0.61
CA VAL A 120 -2.63 22.01 -1.63
C VAL A 120 -3.28 23.36 -1.32
N VAL A 121 -4.57 23.38 -0.97
CA VAL A 121 -5.32 24.63 -0.75
C VAL A 121 -5.08 25.17 0.66
N PHE A 122 -5.20 24.32 1.67
CA PHE A 122 -5.00 24.73 3.07
C PHE A 122 -3.55 24.67 3.52
N ARG A 123 -2.63 24.22 2.68
CA ARG A 123 -1.19 24.11 2.96
C ARG A 123 -0.88 23.35 4.25
N LEU A 124 -1.71 22.37 4.58
CA LEU A 124 -1.44 21.47 5.70
C LEU A 124 -0.30 20.51 5.32
N SER A 125 0.49 20.07 6.31
CA SER A 125 1.45 19.02 6.04
C SER A 125 0.70 17.72 5.68
N SER A 126 1.23 16.97 4.71
CA SER A 126 0.63 15.72 4.24
C SER A 126 0.40 14.73 5.38
N LEU A 127 1.32 14.68 6.33
CA LEU A 127 1.22 13.83 7.51
C LEU A 127 0.02 14.19 8.41
N VAL A 128 -0.22 15.49 8.65
CA VAL A 128 -1.35 15.93 9.47
C VAL A 128 -2.67 15.71 8.77
N ALA A 129 -2.76 16.06 7.47
CA ALA A 129 -3.96 15.86 6.68
C ALA A 129 -4.35 14.39 6.58
N SER A 130 -3.38 13.52 6.29
CA SER A 130 -3.62 12.07 6.14
C SER A 130 -3.96 11.37 7.46
N LEU A 131 -3.33 11.77 8.56
CA LEU A 131 -3.71 11.29 9.90
C LEU A 131 -5.13 11.71 10.27
N GLY A 132 -5.52 12.95 9.99
CA GLY A 132 -6.88 13.43 10.22
C GLY A 132 -7.92 12.57 9.51
N VAL A 133 -7.70 12.27 8.22
CA VAL A 133 -8.61 11.42 7.43
C VAL A 133 -8.59 9.97 7.91
N LEU A 134 -7.43 9.45 8.29
CA LEU A 134 -7.31 8.10 8.86
C LEU A 134 -8.16 7.95 10.12
N PHE A 135 -8.07 8.88 11.07
CA PHE A 135 -8.86 8.85 12.31
C PHE A 135 -10.36 9.03 12.04
N LEU A 136 -10.72 9.93 11.13
CA LEU A 136 -12.11 10.16 10.76
C LEU A 136 -12.72 8.89 10.15
N SER A 137 -12.00 8.19 9.29
CA SER A 137 -12.42 6.92 8.71
C SER A 137 -12.58 5.82 9.75
N LEU A 138 -11.63 5.71 10.69
CA LEU A 138 -11.69 4.71 11.76
C LEU A 138 -12.92 4.91 12.67
N ILE A 139 -13.25 6.15 13.00
CA ILE A 139 -14.43 6.46 13.83
C ILE A 139 -15.71 6.05 13.10
N HIS A 140 -15.86 6.39 11.83
CA HIS A 140 -17.08 6.07 11.07
C HIS A 140 -17.23 4.56 10.75
N ILE A 141 -16.14 3.81 10.61
CA ILE A 141 -16.21 2.35 10.35
C ILE A 141 -16.46 1.58 11.65
N SER A 142 -16.02 2.08 12.81
CA SER A 142 -16.15 1.35 14.09
C SER A 142 -17.51 1.57 14.77
N GLU A 143 -18.21 2.67 14.52
CA GLU A 143 -19.49 2.95 15.18
C GLU A 143 -20.66 2.03 14.81
N PRO A 144 -20.81 1.53 13.56
CA PRO A 144 -21.94 0.62 13.26
C PRO A 144 -21.93 -0.68 14.05
N THR A 145 -20.78 -1.09 14.60
CA THR A 145 -20.67 -2.32 15.39
C THR A 145 -21.16 -2.19 16.82
N ARG A 146 -21.36 -0.98 17.34
CA ARG A 146 -21.88 -0.76 18.71
C ARG A 146 -23.39 -0.88 18.83
N HIS A 147 -24.13 -0.80 17.73
CA HIS A 147 -25.62 -0.90 17.76
C HIS A 147 -26.15 -2.32 17.56
N CYS A 148 -25.29 -3.34 17.47
CA CYS A 148 -25.68 -4.75 17.31
C CYS A 148 -25.37 -5.61 18.57
N LEU A 149 -25.16 -4.98 19.71
CA LEU A 149 -25.08 -5.63 21.04
C LEU A 149 -26.27 -5.13 21.93
#